data_589b738d211b00074423cdb0e6e395e7
#
_entry.id   589b738d211b00074423cdb0e6e395e7
#
_cell.length_a   1.000
_cell.length_b   1.000
_cell.length_c   1.000
_cell.angle_alpha   90.00
_cell.angle_beta   90.00
_cell.angle_gamma   90.00
#
_symmetry.space_group_name_H-M   'P 1'
#
loop_
_entity.id
_entity.type
_entity.pdbx_description
1 polymer ?
#
loop_
_entity_poly.entity_id
_entity_poly.type
_entity_poly.pdbx_seq_one_letter_code
_entity_poly.pdbx_strand_id
1 'polypeptide(L)'
;QLIAILSILPSLTKSFLLSSYKVSINASTIEALMESLYELNKKLLVREGRMLRMALSSGVTRESFIEHYLNFNFEKNWIQSLLSLKDKNWEKFINKNHIEINSLIEEIKEIQLACELPLYEYRRIVSTVQQGERSANRAKKEMIESNLRLVISIAKKYTNRGLQFLDLIQEGNIGLMKAVDKFEYRRGYKFSTYATWWIRQAITRAIADQARTIRIPVHMIETI
;
A
#
# COMPACT_ATOMS: atom_id res chain seq x y z
N GLN A 1 -1.48 6.40 -11.56
CA GLN A 1 -0.84 5.21 -10.95
C GLN A 1 -0.77 4.04 -11.94
N LEU A 2 -1.86 3.67 -12.59
CA LEU A 2 -1.89 2.66 -13.67
C LEU A 2 -0.95 2.99 -14.84
N ILE A 3 -0.85 4.26 -15.23
CA ILE A 3 0.03 4.73 -16.32
C ILE A 3 1.50 4.41 -16.02
N ALA A 4 1.94 4.52 -14.77
CA ALA A 4 3.32 4.21 -14.39
C ALA A 4 3.61 2.69 -14.40
N ILE A 5 2.64 1.86 -14.02
CA ILE A 5 2.75 0.40 -14.08
C ILE A 5 2.79 -0.07 -15.53
N LEU A 6 1.97 0.54 -16.37
CA LEU A 6 1.80 0.17 -17.78
C LEU A 6 2.91 0.68 -18.71
N SER A 7 3.65 1.74 -18.35
CA SER A 7 4.74 2.28 -19.17
C SER A 7 6.01 1.42 -19.18
N ILE A 8 6.07 0.36 -18.38
CA ILE A 8 7.27 -0.44 -18.12
C ILE A 8 7.28 -1.76 -18.88
N LEU A 9 6.20 -2.15 -19.53
CA LEU A 9 6.07 -3.40 -20.27
C LEU A 9 6.69 -3.33 -21.68
N PRO A 10 7.26 -4.44 -22.22
CA PRO A 10 7.91 -4.46 -23.54
C PRO A 10 6.97 -4.08 -24.71
N SER A 11 7.56 -3.73 -25.86
CA SER A 11 6.89 -3.09 -27.01
C SER A 11 5.64 -3.81 -27.57
N LEU A 12 5.52 -5.12 -27.45
CA LEU A 12 4.35 -5.90 -27.82
C LEU A 12 3.13 -5.61 -26.94
N THR A 13 3.36 -5.24 -25.69
CA THR A 13 2.33 -4.87 -24.74
C THR A 13 1.87 -3.42 -24.91
N LYS A 14 2.65 -2.55 -25.56
CA LYS A 14 2.28 -1.15 -25.82
C LYS A 14 1.01 -1.02 -26.68
N SER A 15 0.83 -1.86 -27.69
CA SER A 15 -0.38 -1.83 -28.54
C SER A 15 -1.60 -2.40 -27.80
N PHE A 16 -1.41 -3.43 -26.99
CA PHE A 16 -2.42 -3.98 -26.09
C PHE A 16 -2.80 -2.96 -24.99
N LEU A 17 -1.83 -2.19 -24.52
CA LEU A 17 -1.99 -1.15 -23.52
C LEU A 17 -2.73 0.07 -24.03
N LEU A 18 -2.48 0.51 -25.28
CA LEU A 18 -3.25 1.58 -25.93
C LEU A 18 -4.73 1.17 -26.13
N SER A 19 -5.00 -0.12 -26.32
CA SER A 19 -6.36 -0.68 -26.34
C SER A 19 -6.98 -0.76 -24.94
N SER A 20 -6.20 -1.07 -23.90
CA SER A 20 -6.66 -1.18 -22.50
C SER A 20 -6.85 0.16 -21.79
N TYR A 21 -6.41 1.29 -22.35
CA TYR A 21 -6.71 2.64 -21.85
C TYR A 21 -8.22 2.92 -21.72
N LYS A 22 -9.06 2.14 -22.39
CA LYS A 22 -10.52 2.22 -22.29
C LYS A 22 -11.12 1.33 -21.21
N VAL A 23 -10.34 0.44 -20.60
CA VAL A 23 -10.82 -0.46 -19.55
C VAL A 23 -10.61 0.21 -18.19
N SER A 24 -11.69 0.67 -17.57
CA SER A 24 -11.64 1.09 -16.17
C SER A 24 -11.50 -0.14 -15.28
N ILE A 25 -10.29 -0.38 -14.77
CA ILE A 25 -10.05 -1.46 -13.79
C ILE A 25 -10.79 -1.09 -12.50
N ASN A 26 -11.54 -2.05 -11.96
CA ASN A 26 -12.27 -1.88 -10.72
C ASN A 26 -11.29 -1.64 -9.55
N ALA A 27 -11.69 -0.80 -8.59
CA ALA A 27 -10.89 -0.49 -7.41
C ALA A 27 -10.49 -1.76 -6.63
N SER A 28 -11.39 -2.74 -6.50
CA SER A 28 -11.10 -4.02 -5.85
C SER A 28 -10.00 -4.83 -6.55
N THR A 29 -9.94 -4.78 -7.89
CA THR A 29 -8.89 -5.44 -8.65
C THR A 29 -7.54 -4.75 -8.45
N ILE A 30 -7.53 -3.42 -8.36
CA ILE A 30 -6.31 -2.65 -8.07
C ILE A 30 -5.79 -2.99 -6.68
N GLU A 31 -6.67 -3.07 -5.67
CA GLU A 31 -6.31 -3.44 -4.31
C GLU A 31 -5.72 -4.86 -4.25
N ALA A 32 -6.34 -5.84 -4.92
CA ALA A 32 -5.83 -7.21 -4.99
C ALA A 32 -4.45 -7.29 -5.67
N LEU A 33 -4.23 -6.52 -6.75
CA LEU A 33 -2.93 -6.45 -7.43
C LEU A 33 -1.86 -5.80 -6.54
N MET A 34 -2.21 -4.76 -5.79
CA MET A 34 -1.30 -4.11 -4.84
C MET A 34 -0.94 -5.05 -3.70
N GLU A 35 -1.89 -5.81 -3.16
CA GLU A 35 -1.65 -6.78 -2.10
C GLU A 35 -0.70 -7.88 -2.58
N SER A 36 -0.93 -8.45 -3.76
CA SER A 36 -0.03 -9.43 -4.38
C SER A 36 1.38 -8.87 -4.59
N LEU A 37 1.49 -7.62 -5.09
CA LEU A 37 2.77 -6.93 -5.26
C LEU A 37 3.51 -6.78 -3.93
N TYR A 38 2.82 -6.37 -2.88
CA TYR A 38 3.42 -6.20 -1.56
C TYR A 38 3.79 -7.52 -0.89
N GLU A 39 3.03 -8.58 -1.10
CA GLU A 39 3.36 -9.90 -0.61
C GLU A 39 4.67 -10.41 -1.22
N LEU A 40 4.83 -10.32 -2.55
CA LEU A 40 6.07 -10.68 -3.24
C LEU A 40 7.24 -9.80 -2.79
N ASN A 41 7.03 -8.49 -2.64
CA ASN A 41 8.05 -7.58 -2.14
C ASN A 41 8.48 -7.92 -0.70
N LYS A 42 7.55 -8.29 0.17
CA LYS A 42 7.86 -8.74 1.53
C LYS A 42 8.70 -10.01 1.51
N LYS A 43 8.35 -10.98 0.66
CA LYS A 43 9.15 -12.21 0.48
C LYS A 43 10.57 -11.88 0.03
N LEU A 44 10.75 -10.97 -0.93
CA LEU A 44 12.05 -10.53 -1.43
C LEU A 44 12.87 -9.85 -0.33
N LEU A 45 12.29 -8.86 0.35
CA LEU A 45 12.99 -8.10 1.41
C LEU A 45 13.46 -8.97 2.56
N VAL A 46 12.72 -10.02 2.93
CA VAL A 46 13.12 -10.96 3.98
C VAL A 46 14.39 -11.71 3.58
N ARG A 47 14.49 -12.18 2.31
CA ARG A 47 15.66 -12.91 1.80
C ARG A 47 16.87 -11.99 1.66
N GLU A 48 16.67 -10.81 1.10
CA GLU A 48 17.70 -9.78 0.99
C GLU A 48 18.24 -9.35 2.37
N GLY A 49 17.32 -9.15 3.33
CA GLY A 49 17.69 -8.79 4.69
C GLY A 49 18.45 -9.90 5.43
N ARG A 50 18.18 -11.19 5.12
CA ARG A 50 18.93 -12.32 5.65
C ARG A 50 20.34 -12.34 5.05
N MET A 51 20.45 -12.17 3.73
CA MET A 51 21.73 -12.11 3.02
C MET A 51 22.60 -10.94 3.52
N LEU A 52 22.02 -9.76 3.69
CA LEU A 52 22.71 -8.59 4.23
C LEU A 52 23.22 -8.84 5.66
N ARG A 53 22.43 -9.45 6.53
CA ARG A 53 22.85 -9.77 7.91
C ARG A 53 24.04 -10.74 7.93
N MET A 54 24.05 -11.74 7.07
CA MET A 54 25.18 -12.65 6.92
C MET A 54 26.44 -11.94 6.40
N ALA A 55 26.31 -11.03 5.46
CA ALA A 55 27.40 -10.21 4.95
C ALA A 55 27.99 -9.32 6.04
N LEU A 56 27.14 -8.62 6.80
CA LEU A 56 27.56 -7.79 7.94
C LEU A 56 28.28 -8.61 9.01
N SER A 57 27.80 -9.82 9.33
CA SER A 57 28.47 -10.71 10.32
C SER A 57 29.83 -11.18 9.87
N SER A 58 30.12 -11.14 8.56
CA SER A 58 31.41 -11.50 7.98
C SER A 58 32.37 -10.31 7.82
N GLY A 59 31.92 -9.07 8.20
CA GLY A 59 32.70 -7.84 8.15
C GLY A 59 32.55 -7.04 6.84
N VAL A 60 31.62 -7.41 5.96
CA VAL A 60 31.28 -6.63 4.76
C VAL A 60 30.48 -5.39 5.18
N THR A 61 30.82 -4.21 4.67
CA THR A 61 30.05 -2.99 4.94
C THR A 61 28.72 -2.98 4.20
N ARG A 62 27.71 -2.36 4.78
CA ARG A 62 26.39 -2.25 4.17
C ARG A 62 26.43 -1.56 2.81
N GLU A 63 27.24 -0.53 2.67
CA GLU A 63 27.38 0.25 1.43
C GLU A 63 27.95 -0.61 0.31
N SER A 64 29.07 -1.33 0.59
CA SER A 64 29.66 -2.25 -0.36
C SER A 64 28.71 -3.38 -0.77
N PHE A 65 27.92 -3.92 0.19
CA PHE A 65 26.93 -4.94 -0.13
C PHE A 65 25.85 -4.42 -1.07
N ILE A 66 25.29 -3.24 -0.80
CA ILE A 66 24.25 -2.64 -1.63
C ILE A 66 24.75 -2.35 -3.03
N GLU A 67 25.94 -1.80 -3.17
CA GLU A 67 26.57 -1.49 -4.47
C GLU A 67 26.71 -2.75 -5.33
N HIS A 68 27.27 -3.82 -4.78
CA HIS A 68 27.49 -5.06 -5.52
C HIS A 68 26.22 -5.88 -5.70
N TYR A 69 25.23 -5.74 -4.83
CA TYR A 69 23.96 -6.43 -4.93
C TYR A 69 22.99 -5.77 -5.93
N LEU A 70 22.91 -4.44 -5.96
CA LEU A 70 21.98 -3.71 -6.85
C LEU A 70 22.46 -3.71 -8.31
N ASN A 71 23.77 -3.68 -8.53
CA ASN A 71 24.37 -3.64 -9.88
C ASN A 71 24.43 -5.02 -10.54
N PHE A 72 23.97 -6.06 -9.83
CA PHE A 72 24.10 -7.43 -10.30
C PHE A 72 22.81 -7.95 -10.95
N ASN A 73 22.98 -8.50 -12.17
CA ASN A 73 21.95 -9.28 -12.84
C ASN A 73 22.14 -10.76 -12.45
N PHE A 74 21.17 -11.39 -11.75
CA PHE A 74 21.26 -12.77 -11.25
C PHE A 74 21.41 -13.85 -12.33
N GLU A 75 21.50 -13.47 -13.61
CA GLU A 75 21.74 -14.36 -14.76
C GLU A 75 23.19 -14.83 -14.87
N LYS A 76 24.16 -14.10 -14.29
CA LYS A 76 25.58 -14.47 -14.32
C LYS A 76 26.08 -14.73 -12.89
N ASN A 77 26.93 -15.74 -12.72
CA ASN A 77 27.50 -16.21 -11.45
C ASN A 77 27.94 -15.06 -10.51
N TRP A 78 26.98 -14.54 -9.70
CA TRP A 78 27.23 -13.47 -8.74
C TRP A 78 28.38 -13.77 -7.79
N ILE A 79 28.46 -15.02 -7.32
CA ILE A 79 29.51 -15.48 -6.44
C ILE A 79 30.90 -15.33 -7.10
N GLN A 80 31.02 -15.64 -8.39
CA GLN A 80 32.29 -15.47 -9.09
C GLN A 80 32.69 -14.01 -9.26
N SER A 81 31.72 -13.11 -9.49
CA SER A 81 32.00 -11.67 -9.55
C SER A 81 32.49 -11.11 -8.22
N LEU A 82 31.93 -11.59 -7.09
CA LEU A 82 32.37 -11.21 -5.75
C LEU A 82 33.77 -11.75 -5.42
N LEU A 83 34.11 -12.97 -5.83
CA LEU A 83 35.43 -13.56 -5.64
C LEU A 83 36.51 -12.79 -6.44
N SER A 84 36.15 -12.21 -7.59
CA SER A 84 37.08 -11.41 -8.39
C SER A 84 37.50 -10.08 -7.71
N LEU A 85 36.77 -9.62 -6.69
CA LEU A 85 37.09 -8.40 -5.92
C LEU A 85 38.29 -8.57 -5.00
N LYS A 86 38.77 -9.82 -4.73
CA LYS A 86 39.93 -10.14 -3.86
C LYS A 86 39.86 -9.48 -2.47
N ASP A 87 38.67 -9.23 -1.95
CA ASP A 87 38.45 -8.69 -0.61
C ASP A 87 38.27 -9.86 0.40
N LYS A 88 39.09 -9.87 1.44
CA LYS A 88 39.11 -10.89 2.48
C LYS A 88 37.74 -11.04 3.20
N ASN A 89 36.97 -9.97 3.30
CA ASN A 89 35.67 -9.98 3.96
C ASN A 89 34.62 -10.69 3.09
N TRP A 90 34.66 -10.45 1.77
CA TRP A 90 33.80 -11.12 0.82
C TRP A 90 34.14 -12.61 0.68
N GLU A 91 35.43 -12.95 0.69
CA GLU A 91 35.85 -14.37 0.72
C GLU A 91 35.37 -15.09 1.97
N LYS A 92 35.48 -14.47 3.15
CA LYS A 92 34.95 -15.02 4.40
C LYS A 92 33.43 -15.19 4.35
N PHE A 93 32.70 -14.21 3.80
CA PHE A 93 31.25 -14.26 3.66
C PHE A 93 30.83 -15.46 2.81
N ILE A 94 31.45 -15.63 1.64
CA ILE A 94 31.13 -16.68 0.69
C ILE A 94 31.51 -18.06 1.27
N ASN A 95 32.73 -18.24 1.79
CA ASN A 95 33.20 -19.50 2.28
C ASN A 95 32.42 -20.00 3.51
N LYS A 96 32.02 -19.07 4.40
CA LYS A 96 31.26 -19.42 5.62
C LYS A 96 29.82 -19.80 5.35
N ASN A 97 29.18 -19.19 4.36
CA ASN A 97 27.73 -19.28 4.17
C ASN A 97 27.34 -19.80 2.76
N HIS A 98 28.22 -20.49 2.05
CA HIS A 98 28.05 -20.87 0.65
C HIS A 98 26.71 -21.58 0.36
N ILE A 99 26.31 -22.54 1.21
CA ILE A 99 25.08 -23.33 1.04
C ILE A 99 23.86 -22.42 1.21
N GLU A 100 23.86 -21.58 2.23
CA GLU A 100 22.75 -20.67 2.54
C GLU A 100 22.59 -19.56 1.52
N ILE A 101 23.71 -19.03 1.00
CA ILE A 101 23.72 -18.02 -0.07
C ILE A 101 23.11 -18.62 -1.35
N ASN A 102 23.50 -19.82 -1.75
CA ASN A 102 22.94 -20.47 -2.93
C ASN A 102 21.43 -20.71 -2.80
N SER A 103 20.97 -21.19 -1.65
CA SER A 103 19.53 -21.37 -1.38
C SER A 103 18.77 -20.06 -1.50
N LEU A 104 19.29 -18.97 -0.91
CA LEU A 104 18.66 -17.64 -1.01
C LEU A 104 18.64 -17.08 -2.43
N ILE A 105 19.71 -17.32 -3.21
CA ILE A 105 19.76 -16.92 -4.63
C ILE A 105 18.70 -17.66 -5.44
N GLU A 106 18.50 -18.96 -5.20
CA GLU A 106 17.46 -19.72 -5.88
C GLU A 106 16.07 -19.24 -5.51
N GLU A 107 15.79 -19.00 -4.23
CA GLU A 107 14.53 -18.42 -3.79
C GLU A 107 14.26 -17.03 -4.40
N ILE A 108 15.29 -16.20 -4.57
CA ILE A 108 15.16 -14.88 -5.23
C ILE A 108 14.89 -15.06 -6.73
N LYS A 109 15.51 -16.04 -7.38
CA LYS A 109 15.23 -16.36 -8.79
C LYS A 109 13.80 -16.85 -8.99
N GLU A 110 13.27 -17.66 -8.08
CA GLU A 110 11.86 -18.08 -8.12
C GLU A 110 10.91 -16.87 -8.03
N ILE A 111 11.20 -15.90 -7.15
CA ILE A 111 10.42 -14.65 -7.06
C ILE A 111 10.53 -13.86 -8.36
N GLN A 112 11.72 -13.77 -8.96
CA GLN A 112 11.91 -13.09 -10.24
C GLN A 112 11.11 -13.75 -11.36
N LEU A 113 11.10 -15.07 -11.42
CA LEU A 113 10.29 -15.83 -12.38
C LEU A 113 8.79 -15.61 -12.17
N ALA A 114 8.35 -15.58 -10.91
CA ALA A 114 6.94 -15.27 -10.59
C ALA A 114 6.52 -13.86 -10.97
N CYS A 115 7.44 -12.90 -10.96
CA CYS A 115 7.19 -11.51 -11.37
C CYS A 115 7.27 -11.31 -12.89
N GLU A 116 7.88 -12.25 -13.65
CA GLU A 116 8.19 -12.14 -15.09
C GLU A 116 8.98 -10.87 -15.47
N LEU A 117 9.64 -10.23 -14.51
CA LEU A 117 10.34 -8.96 -14.66
C LEU A 117 11.74 -9.01 -14.02
N PRO A 118 12.71 -8.28 -14.55
CA PRO A 118 14.00 -8.08 -13.89
C PRO A 118 13.79 -7.41 -12.51
N LEU A 119 14.54 -7.82 -11.49
CA LEU A 119 14.39 -7.32 -10.13
C LEU A 119 14.53 -5.80 -9.99
N TYR A 120 15.38 -5.16 -10.82
CA TYR A 120 15.53 -3.71 -10.80
C TYR A 120 14.24 -2.99 -11.27
N GLU A 121 13.58 -3.51 -12.30
CA GLU A 121 12.31 -2.98 -12.79
C GLU A 121 11.19 -3.21 -11.76
N TYR A 122 11.14 -4.41 -11.18
CA TYR A 122 10.20 -4.73 -10.12
C TYR A 122 10.32 -3.75 -8.93
N ARG A 123 11.54 -3.49 -8.45
CA ARG A 123 11.77 -2.51 -7.38
C ARG A 123 11.34 -1.10 -7.76
N ARG A 124 11.58 -0.69 -9.00
CA ARG A 124 11.14 0.61 -9.52
C ARG A 124 9.61 0.72 -9.50
N ILE A 125 8.91 -0.34 -9.91
CA ILE A 125 7.45 -0.39 -9.86
C ILE A 125 6.95 -0.27 -8.43
N VAL A 126 7.47 -1.10 -7.52
CA VAL A 126 7.12 -1.06 -6.09
C VAL A 126 7.34 0.34 -5.51
N SER A 127 8.48 0.95 -5.77
CA SER A 127 8.79 2.32 -5.30
C SER A 127 7.80 3.36 -5.85
N THR A 128 7.44 3.27 -7.13
CA THR A 128 6.48 4.17 -7.78
C THR A 128 5.08 4.01 -7.19
N VAL A 129 4.64 2.76 -6.96
CA VAL A 129 3.35 2.46 -6.33
C VAL A 129 3.32 3.00 -4.90
N GLN A 130 4.36 2.75 -4.11
CA GLN A 130 4.46 3.27 -2.74
C GLN A 130 4.46 4.79 -2.67
N GLN A 131 5.14 5.46 -3.59
CA GLN A 131 5.13 6.92 -3.67
C GLN A 131 3.73 7.45 -4.00
N GLY A 132 3.04 6.82 -4.95
CA GLY A 132 1.67 7.15 -5.31
C GLY A 132 0.69 6.94 -4.15
N GLU A 133 0.82 5.83 -3.43
CA GLU A 133 0.00 5.51 -2.25
C GLU A 133 0.23 6.54 -1.12
N ARG A 134 1.49 6.87 -0.82
CA ARG A 134 1.82 7.90 0.18
C ARG A 134 1.22 9.26 -0.19
N SER A 135 1.30 9.65 -1.48
CA SER A 135 0.73 10.90 -1.97
C SER A 135 -0.80 10.90 -1.84
N ALA A 136 -1.48 9.79 -2.21
CA ALA A 136 -2.92 9.64 -2.09
C ALA A 136 -3.38 9.69 -0.62
N ASN A 137 -2.68 8.96 0.27
CA ASN A 137 -3.00 8.95 1.70
C ASN A 137 -2.80 10.32 2.35
N ARG A 138 -1.76 11.06 1.94
CA ARG A 138 -1.54 12.43 2.39
C ARG A 138 -2.68 13.35 1.95
N ALA A 139 -3.10 13.29 0.69
CA ALA A 139 -4.20 14.10 0.18
C ALA A 139 -5.53 13.76 0.86
N LYS A 140 -5.81 12.46 1.11
CA LYS A 140 -6.99 12.03 1.88
C LYS A 140 -6.96 12.59 3.30
N LYS A 141 -5.82 12.57 3.97
CA LYS A 141 -5.64 13.11 5.32
C LYS A 141 -5.90 14.62 5.34
N GLU A 142 -5.32 15.38 4.43
CA GLU A 142 -5.52 16.83 4.31
C GLU A 142 -7.00 17.15 4.05
N MET A 143 -7.68 16.36 3.22
CA MET A 143 -9.10 16.52 2.94
C MET A 143 -9.98 16.24 4.16
N ILE A 144 -9.66 15.23 4.97
CA ILE A 144 -10.36 14.93 6.23
C ILE A 144 -10.16 16.09 7.21
N GLU A 145 -8.92 16.50 7.48
CA GLU A 145 -8.57 17.54 8.45
C GLU A 145 -9.26 18.87 8.13
N SER A 146 -9.30 19.26 6.85
CA SER A 146 -9.95 20.48 6.39
C SER A 146 -11.48 20.49 6.63
N ASN A 147 -12.11 19.33 6.75
CA ASN A 147 -13.57 19.18 6.89
C ASN A 147 -14.03 18.74 8.30
N LEU A 148 -13.16 18.67 9.29
CA LEU A 148 -13.53 18.31 10.67
C LEU A 148 -14.57 19.30 11.26
N ARG A 149 -14.49 20.57 10.92
CA ARG A 149 -15.48 21.59 11.34
C ARG A 149 -16.89 21.29 10.82
N LEU A 150 -17.00 20.72 9.62
CA LEU A 150 -18.28 20.30 9.05
C LEU A 150 -18.91 19.20 9.92
N VAL A 151 -18.14 18.21 10.37
CA VAL A 151 -18.60 17.14 11.27
C VAL A 151 -19.15 17.75 12.56
N ILE A 152 -18.40 18.65 13.21
CA ILE A 152 -18.83 19.30 14.46
C ILE A 152 -20.16 20.06 14.26
N SER A 153 -20.31 20.77 13.15
CA SER A 153 -21.54 21.53 12.87
C SER A 153 -22.78 20.63 12.68
N ILE A 154 -22.55 19.41 12.12
CA ILE A 154 -23.63 18.44 11.95
C ILE A 154 -23.92 17.74 13.28
N ALA A 155 -22.88 17.28 14.00
CA ALA A 155 -23.01 16.58 15.28
C ALA A 155 -23.78 17.40 16.34
N LYS A 156 -23.59 18.74 16.36
CA LYS A 156 -24.34 19.66 17.24
C LYS A 156 -25.87 19.53 17.10
N LYS A 157 -26.38 19.14 15.94
CA LYS A 157 -27.83 18.96 15.72
C LYS A 157 -28.40 17.68 16.31
N TYR A 158 -27.52 16.76 16.74
CA TYR A 158 -27.88 15.45 17.27
C TYR A 158 -27.55 15.28 18.75
N THR A 159 -27.19 16.37 19.43
CA THR A 159 -26.99 16.37 20.89
C THR A 159 -28.30 16.01 21.64
N ASN A 160 -28.11 15.46 22.82
CA ASN A 160 -29.23 15.04 23.71
C ASN A 160 -30.11 13.90 23.16
N ARG A 161 -29.56 13.06 22.29
CA ARG A 161 -30.22 11.90 21.69
C ARG A 161 -29.71 10.55 22.20
N GLY A 162 -29.08 10.53 23.39
CA GLY A 162 -28.63 9.29 24.06
C GLY A 162 -27.13 8.99 23.91
N LEU A 163 -26.39 9.71 23.05
CA LEU A 163 -24.94 9.64 22.96
C LEU A 163 -24.29 10.94 23.43
N GLN A 164 -23.09 10.84 23.96
CA GLN A 164 -22.28 12.02 24.31
C GLN A 164 -21.81 12.76 23.06
N PHE A 165 -21.61 14.07 23.17
CA PHE A 165 -21.23 14.90 22.02
C PHE A 165 -19.93 14.47 21.36
N LEU A 166 -18.94 14.03 22.15
CA LEU A 166 -17.67 13.54 21.61
C LEU A 166 -17.84 12.26 20.80
N ASP A 167 -18.72 11.35 21.23
CA ASP A 167 -19.01 10.11 20.50
C ASP A 167 -19.70 10.41 19.16
N LEU A 168 -20.61 11.38 19.15
CA LEU A 168 -21.26 11.85 17.91
C LEU A 168 -20.23 12.44 16.92
N ILE A 169 -19.20 13.16 17.41
CA ILE A 169 -18.12 13.67 16.58
C ILE A 169 -17.30 12.50 16.02
N GLN A 170 -16.96 11.51 16.83
CA GLN A 170 -16.16 10.36 16.35
C GLN A 170 -16.91 9.54 15.31
N GLU A 171 -18.16 9.23 15.54
CA GLU A 171 -19.00 8.55 14.54
C GLU A 171 -19.15 9.40 13.26
N GLY A 172 -19.32 10.70 13.41
CA GLY A 172 -19.32 11.64 12.28
C GLY A 172 -18.01 11.65 11.51
N ASN A 173 -16.85 11.56 12.19
CA ASN A 173 -15.55 11.46 11.56
C ASN A 173 -15.40 10.15 10.77
N ILE A 174 -15.92 9.02 11.27
CA ILE A 174 -15.98 7.75 10.53
C ILE A 174 -16.80 7.92 9.24
N GLY A 175 -17.92 8.62 9.33
CA GLY A 175 -18.75 8.98 8.17
C GLY A 175 -17.99 9.85 7.17
N LEU A 176 -17.24 10.86 7.64
CA LEU A 176 -16.40 11.72 6.81
C LEU A 176 -15.29 10.93 6.09
N MET A 177 -14.59 10.02 6.79
CA MET A 177 -13.56 9.17 6.17
C MET A 177 -14.14 8.32 5.05
N LYS A 178 -15.30 7.69 5.25
CA LYS A 178 -16.01 6.94 4.21
C LYS A 178 -16.41 7.83 3.02
N ALA A 179 -16.80 9.09 3.28
CA ALA A 179 -17.10 10.03 2.23
C ALA A 179 -15.87 10.39 1.39
N VAL A 180 -14.71 10.62 2.02
CA VAL A 180 -13.45 10.92 1.32
C VAL A 180 -13.01 9.75 0.44
N ASP A 181 -13.13 8.52 0.92
CA ASP A 181 -12.73 7.33 0.17
C ASP A 181 -13.60 7.09 -1.08
N LYS A 182 -14.89 7.42 -1.01
CA LYS A 182 -15.86 7.16 -2.09
C LYS A 182 -16.17 8.39 -2.95
N PHE A 183 -15.54 9.53 -2.67
CA PHE A 183 -15.83 10.76 -3.39
C PHE A 183 -15.25 10.76 -4.81
N GLU A 184 -16.12 10.95 -5.79
CA GLU A 184 -15.77 11.07 -7.21
C GLU A 184 -15.94 12.53 -7.68
N TYR A 185 -14.86 13.31 -7.67
CA TYR A 185 -14.88 14.73 -8.06
C TYR A 185 -15.37 14.96 -9.49
N ARG A 186 -15.19 13.97 -10.37
CA ARG A 186 -15.61 14.05 -11.79
C ARG A 186 -17.12 14.16 -11.98
N ARG A 187 -17.93 13.84 -10.98
CA ARG A 187 -19.39 13.98 -10.99
C ARG A 187 -19.86 15.44 -10.81
N GLY A 188 -18.94 16.39 -10.54
CA GLY A 188 -19.24 17.82 -10.49
C GLY A 188 -19.95 18.31 -9.23
N TYR A 189 -20.26 17.45 -8.27
CA TYR A 189 -20.87 17.85 -7.00
C TYR A 189 -19.83 18.38 -6.00
N LYS A 190 -20.23 19.35 -5.17
CA LYS A 190 -19.39 19.82 -4.06
C LYS A 190 -19.22 18.72 -3.02
N PHE A 191 -17.98 18.55 -2.55
CA PHE A 191 -17.66 17.54 -1.54
C PHE A 191 -18.53 17.64 -0.28
N SER A 192 -18.77 18.87 0.22
CA SER A 192 -19.58 19.12 1.42
C SER A 192 -21.01 18.55 1.31
N THR A 193 -21.62 18.60 0.12
CA THR A 193 -22.95 18.04 -0.11
C THR A 193 -22.93 16.52 0.03
N TYR A 194 -21.94 15.85 -0.56
CA TYR A 194 -21.78 14.41 -0.47
C TYR A 194 -21.40 13.95 0.95
N ALA A 195 -20.43 14.62 1.57
CA ALA A 195 -19.98 14.30 2.91
C ALA A 195 -21.07 14.46 3.97
N THR A 196 -21.93 15.48 3.85
CA THR A 196 -23.04 15.72 4.79
C THR A 196 -23.96 14.52 4.88
N TRP A 197 -24.23 13.84 3.77
CA TRP A 197 -25.06 12.63 3.77
C TRP A 197 -24.40 11.48 4.55
N TRP A 198 -23.12 11.22 4.30
CA TRP A 198 -22.37 10.15 4.99
C TRP A 198 -22.19 10.42 6.48
N ILE A 199 -21.89 11.67 6.84
CA ILE A 199 -21.75 12.08 8.26
C ILE A 199 -23.07 11.90 8.99
N ARG A 200 -24.19 12.37 8.40
CA ARG A 200 -25.52 12.23 8.98
C ARG A 200 -25.89 10.77 9.15
N GLN A 201 -25.67 9.95 8.12
CA GLN A 201 -25.96 8.52 8.15
C GLN A 201 -25.18 7.80 9.25
N ALA A 202 -23.88 8.11 9.41
CA ALA A 202 -23.05 7.51 10.45
C ALA A 202 -23.56 7.87 11.86
N ILE A 203 -23.81 9.16 12.11
CA ILE A 203 -24.31 9.65 13.41
C ILE A 203 -25.67 9.04 13.73
N THR A 204 -26.60 9.04 12.79
CA THR A 204 -27.97 8.50 13.02
C THR A 204 -27.92 7.00 13.31
N ARG A 205 -27.06 6.26 12.58
CA ARG A 205 -26.89 4.84 12.82
C ARG A 205 -26.24 4.56 14.18
N ALA A 206 -25.24 5.33 14.58
CA ALA A 206 -24.61 5.18 15.90
C ALA A 206 -25.61 5.45 17.04
N ILE A 207 -26.46 6.48 16.91
CA ILE A 207 -27.54 6.74 17.88
C ILE A 207 -28.48 5.55 17.95
N ALA A 208 -28.90 4.99 16.82
CA ALA A 208 -29.82 3.85 16.81
C ALA A 208 -29.20 2.59 17.43
N ASP A 209 -27.90 2.37 17.22
CA ASP A 209 -27.22 1.17 17.69
C ASP A 209 -26.75 1.26 19.15
N GLN A 210 -26.42 2.47 19.66
CA GLN A 210 -25.71 2.64 20.94
C GLN A 210 -26.42 3.52 21.98
N ALA A 211 -27.45 4.29 21.60
CA ALA A 211 -28.10 5.22 22.53
C ALA A 211 -28.92 4.53 23.64
N ARG A 212 -29.27 3.26 23.47
CA ARG A 212 -30.09 2.51 24.43
C ARG A 212 -29.33 1.28 24.93
N THR A 213 -29.43 1.01 26.23
CA THR A 213 -28.85 -0.19 26.86
C THR A 213 -29.39 -1.49 26.25
N ILE A 214 -30.69 -1.51 25.91
CA ILE A 214 -31.31 -2.59 25.14
C ILE A 214 -31.48 -2.09 23.72
N ARG A 215 -30.72 -2.70 22.77
CA ARG A 215 -30.74 -2.32 21.37
C ARG A 215 -32.13 -2.58 20.75
N ILE A 216 -32.67 -1.57 20.12
CA ILE A 216 -33.90 -1.64 19.33
C ILE A 216 -33.56 -1.59 17.83
N PRO A 217 -34.19 -2.40 16.98
CA PRO A 217 -34.01 -2.33 15.53
C PRO A 217 -34.30 -0.93 14.97
N VAL A 218 -33.46 -0.49 13.98
CA VAL A 218 -33.50 0.89 13.43
C VAL A 218 -34.89 1.27 12.94
N HIS A 219 -35.58 0.35 12.26
CA HIS A 219 -36.94 0.61 11.73
C HIS A 219 -38.02 0.86 12.83
N MET A 220 -37.79 0.39 14.07
CA MET A 220 -38.68 0.70 15.20
C MET A 220 -38.37 2.05 15.84
N ILE A 221 -37.14 2.55 15.71
CA ILE A 221 -36.74 3.88 16.23
C ILE A 221 -37.34 5.00 15.39
N GLU A 222 -37.55 4.75 14.10
CA GLU A 222 -38.17 5.72 13.19
C GLU A 222 -39.68 5.87 13.39
N THR A 223 -40.31 4.91 14.08
CA THR A 223 -41.75 4.88 14.35
C THR A 223 -42.14 5.41 15.75
N ILE A 224 -41.14 5.57 16.63
CA ILE A 224 -41.29 6.12 17.98
C ILE A 224 -40.85 7.59 18.02
#